data_3788a80d16c115842fd478498ccffe05
#
_entry.id   3788a80d16c115842fd478498ccffe05
#
_cell.length_a   1.000
_cell.length_b   1.000
_cell.length_c   1.000
_cell.angle_alpha   90.00
_cell.angle_beta   90.00
_cell.angle_gamma   90.00
#
_symmetry.space_group_name_H-M   'P 1'
#
loop_
_entity.id
_entity.type
_entity.pdbx_description
1 polymer ?
#
loop_
_entity_poly.entity_id
_entity_poly.type
_entity_poly.pdbx_seq_one_letter_code
_entity_poly.pdbx_strand_id
1 'polypeptide(L)'
;MNTQFKKGALELCVLSQLVGGDKYGYELTEKISGVMSIASGTLYPILRKLKADDYVVTYLVESESGPARKYYKLTDKGKQYQTDV
;
A
#
# COMPACT_ATOMS: atom_id res chain seq x y z
N MET A 1 -15.36 -17.96 -7.76
CA MET A 1 -14.61 -16.92 -7.11
C MET A 1 -14.39 -17.22 -5.67
N ASN A 2 -13.22 -17.11 -5.21
CA ASN A 2 -12.95 -17.55 -3.86
C ASN A 2 -12.30 -16.44 -3.04
N THR A 3 -12.12 -16.73 -1.77
CA THR A 3 -11.58 -15.78 -0.80
C THR A 3 -10.15 -15.38 -1.13
N GLN A 4 -9.39 -16.30 -1.67
CA GLN A 4 -7.99 -16.02 -2.01
C GLN A 4 -7.87 -14.95 -3.09
N PHE A 5 -8.77 -15.01 -4.04
CA PHE A 5 -8.80 -14.01 -5.10
C PHE A 5 -9.05 -12.62 -4.53
N LYS A 6 -10.01 -12.51 -3.64
CA LYS A 6 -10.33 -11.25 -2.98
C LYS A 6 -9.15 -10.71 -2.22
N LYS A 7 -8.44 -11.60 -1.52
CA LYS A 7 -7.29 -11.22 -0.73
C LYS A 7 -6.17 -10.68 -1.62
N GLY A 8 -5.92 -11.39 -2.73
CA GLY A 8 -4.92 -10.92 -3.68
C GLY A 8 -5.30 -9.61 -4.32
N ALA A 9 -6.59 -9.42 -4.59
CA ALA A 9 -7.06 -8.19 -5.20
C ALA A 9 -6.78 -6.97 -4.32
N LEU A 10 -6.92 -7.12 -3.00
CA LEU A 10 -6.66 -6.01 -2.10
C LEU A 10 -5.19 -5.64 -2.07
N GLU A 11 -4.31 -6.63 -2.02
CA GLU A 11 -2.87 -6.39 -2.09
C GLU A 11 -2.49 -5.72 -3.40
N LEU A 12 -3.04 -6.19 -4.51
CA LEU A 12 -2.77 -5.61 -5.82
C LEU A 12 -3.29 -4.19 -5.92
N CYS A 13 -4.42 -3.90 -5.28
CA CYS A 13 -4.96 -2.55 -5.27
C CYS A 13 -3.99 -1.59 -4.58
N VAL A 14 -3.43 -2.02 -3.45
CA VAL A 14 -2.44 -1.21 -2.73
C VAL A 14 -1.23 -0.94 -3.63
N LEU A 15 -0.70 -2.00 -4.24
CA LEU A 15 0.49 -1.85 -5.08
C LEU A 15 0.21 -0.98 -6.30
N SER A 16 -0.97 -1.10 -6.90
CA SER A 16 -1.31 -0.31 -8.07
C SER A 16 -1.40 1.18 -7.75
N GLN A 17 -1.81 1.53 -6.53
CA GLN A 17 -1.83 2.92 -6.13
C GLN A 17 -0.42 3.52 -6.07
N LEU A 18 0.58 2.68 -5.85
CA LEU A 18 1.96 3.13 -5.75
C LEU A 18 2.68 3.17 -7.09
N VAL A 19 2.10 2.57 -8.13
CA VAL A 19 2.70 2.59 -9.47
C VAL A 19 2.87 4.02 -9.97
N GLY A 20 1.91 4.87 -9.67
CA GLY A 20 1.95 6.27 -10.11
C GLY A 20 2.89 7.15 -9.30
N GLY A 21 3.45 6.63 -8.22
CA GLY A 21 4.36 7.39 -7.37
C GLY A 21 4.21 7.00 -5.92
N ASP A 22 5.17 7.42 -5.12
CA ASP A 22 5.16 7.14 -3.69
C ASP A 22 3.99 7.84 -3.03
N LYS A 23 3.45 7.25 -1.97
CA LYS A 23 2.30 7.83 -1.28
C LYS A 23 2.49 7.78 0.23
N TYR A 24 2.00 8.81 0.88
CA TYR A 24 1.90 8.87 2.32
C TYR A 24 0.89 7.82 2.79
N GLY A 25 1.22 7.10 3.87
CA GLY A 25 0.38 5.99 4.33
C GLY A 25 -1.07 6.37 4.56
N TYR A 26 -1.31 7.50 5.23
CA TYR A 26 -2.66 7.94 5.47
C TYR A 26 -3.42 8.22 4.16
N GLU A 27 -2.75 8.86 3.22
CA GLU A 27 -3.33 9.14 1.92
C GLU A 27 -3.65 7.86 1.17
N LEU A 28 -2.76 6.89 1.26
CA LEU A 28 -2.94 5.59 0.62
C LEU A 28 -4.17 4.86 1.18
N THR A 29 -4.29 4.82 2.51
CA THR A 29 -5.43 4.16 3.13
C THR A 29 -6.74 4.88 2.83
N GLU A 30 -6.71 6.21 2.74
CA GLU A 30 -7.90 6.98 2.40
C GLU A 30 -8.39 6.64 1.00
N LYS A 31 -7.49 6.59 0.05
CA LYS A 31 -7.85 6.28 -1.33
C LYS A 31 -8.43 4.88 -1.46
N ILE A 32 -7.81 3.91 -0.82
CA ILE A 32 -8.26 2.53 -0.93
C ILE A 32 -9.58 2.34 -0.20
N SER A 33 -9.73 2.96 0.96
CA SER A 33 -10.99 2.89 1.71
C SER A 33 -12.14 3.47 0.90
N GLY A 34 -11.89 4.55 0.18
CA GLY A 34 -12.91 5.17 -0.64
C GLY A 34 -13.34 4.29 -1.81
N VAL A 35 -12.39 3.57 -2.39
CA VAL A 35 -12.67 2.72 -3.55
C VAL A 35 -13.30 1.41 -3.13
N MET A 36 -12.80 0.80 -2.06
CA MET A 36 -13.19 -0.55 -1.68
C MET A 36 -14.01 -0.64 -0.40
N SER A 37 -14.31 0.49 0.22
CA SER A 37 -15.11 0.55 1.45
C SER A 37 -14.51 -0.33 2.56
N ILE A 38 -13.20 -0.24 2.73
CA ILE A 38 -12.47 -1.06 3.70
C ILE A 38 -11.92 -0.16 4.79
N ALA A 39 -12.06 -0.60 6.03
CA ALA A 39 -11.55 0.17 7.17
C ALA A 39 -10.02 0.19 7.15
N SER A 40 -9.44 1.29 7.63
CA SER A 40 -8.00 1.42 7.68
C SER A 40 -7.37 0.37 8.58
N GLY A 41 -8.10 -0.10 9.61
CA GLY A 41 -7.61 -1.18 10.45
C GLY A 41 -7.38 -2.48 9.70
N THR A 42 -8.05 -2.67 8.57
CA THR A 42 -7.83 -3.82 7.72
C THR A 42 -6.63 -3.61 6.80
N LEU A 43 -6.39 -2.37 6.40
CA LEU A 43 -5.33 -2.06 5.45
C LEU A 43 -3.93 -2.04 6.06
N TYR A 44 -3.79 -1.56 7.30
CA TYR A 44 -2.48 -1.49 7.91
C TYR A 44 -1.78 -2.84 8.04
N PRO A 45 -2.47 -3.92 8.42
CA PRO A 45 -1.82 -5.24 8.40
C PRO A 45 -1.34 -5.65 7.01
N ILE A 46 -2.09 -5.28 5.97
CA ILE A 46 -1.70 -5.59 4.59
C ILE A 46 -0.45 -4.82 4.21
N LEU A 47 -0.39 -3.55 4.58
CA LEU A 47 0.80 -2.73 4.32
C LEU A 47 2.03 -3.30 5.02
N ARG A 48 1.86 -3.76 6.26
CA ARG A 48 2.96 -4.39 7.00
C ARG A 48 3.44 -5.66 6.32
N LYS A 49 2.50 -6.46 5.83
CA LYS A 49 2.86 -7.70 5.14
C LYS A 49 3.61 -7.42 3.85
N LEU A 50 3.15 -6.44 3.07
CA LEU A 50 3.81 -6.07 1.84
C LEU A 50 5.24 -5.59 2.10
N LYS A 51 5.44 -4.87 3.19
CA LYS A 51 6.76 -4.41 3.58
C LYS A 51 7.64 -5.59 4.01
N ALA A 52 7.09 -6.50 4.80
CA ALA A 52 7.83 -7.67 5.25
C ALA A 52 8.26 -8.56 4.09
N ASP A 53 7.46 -8.61 3.04
CA ASP A 53 7.75 -9.40 1.85
C ASP A 53 8.57 -8.64 0.81
N ASP A 54 9.01 -7.43 1.14
CA ASP A 54 9.85 -6.58 0.28
C ASP A 54 9.16 -6.12 -1.00
N TYR A 55 7.85 -6.10 -1.02
CA TYR A 55 7.12 -5.52 -2.15
C TYR A 55 7.09 -4.00 -2.06
N VAL A 56 7.23 -3.46 -0.86
CA VAL A 56 7.31 -2.02 -0.65
C VAL A 56 8.37 -1.72 0.40
N VAL A 57 8.90 -0.50 0.34
CA VAL A 57 9.77 0.04 1.38
C VAL A 57 9.13 1.32 1.89
N THR A 58 9.56 1.78 3.06
CA THR A 58 9.04 3.00 3.64
C THR A 58 10.17 3.95 3.96
N TYR A 59 9.84 5.24 3.95
CA TYR A 59 10.78 6.27 4.39
C TYR A 59 9.99 7.40 5.03
N LEU A 60 10.67 8.19 5.86
CA LEU A 60 10.02 9.29 6.57
C LEU A 60 10.36 10.61 5.90
N VAL A 61 9.35 11.47 5.80
CA VAL A 61 9.52 12.83 5.29
C VAL A 61 9.11 13.78 6.40
N GLU A 62 9.98 14.70 6.76
CA GLU A 62 9.68 15.64 7.81
C GLU A 62 8.61 16.63 7.39
N SER A 63 7.78 16.99 8.36
CA SER A 63 6.70 17.93 8.15
C SER A 63 7.00 19.19 8.96
N GLU A 64 6.68 20.35 8.40
CA GLU A 64 6.94 21.61 9.07
C GLU A 64 6.08 21.82 10.32
N SER A 65 4.93 21.21 10.37
CA SER A 65 3.97 21.48 11.43
C SER A 65 3.43 20.22 12.09
N GLY A 66 4.23 19.17 12.15
CA GLY A 66 3.76 17.95 12.77
C GLY A 66 4.78 16.84 12.68
N PRO A 67 4.39 15.63 13.08
CA PRO A 67 5.30 14.50 13.03
C PRO A 67 5.67 14.15 11.59
N ALA A 68 6.80 13.47 11.44
CA ALA A 68 7.24 13.02 10.13
C ALA A 68 6.19 12.09 9.52
N ARG A 69 6.07 12.14 8.21
CA ARG A 69 5.11 11.32 7.49
C ARG A 69 5.80 10.12 6.87
N LYS A 70 5.18 8.96 7.03
CA LYS A 70 5.72 7.73 6.46
C LYS A 70 5.18 7.54 5.06
N TYR A 71 6.08 7.47 4.09
CA TYR A 71 5.74 7.22 2.70
C TYR A 71 6.04 5.79 2.32
N TYR A 72 5.25 5.25 1.41
CA TYR A 72 5.42 3.90 0.88
C TYR A 72 5.85 4.00 -0.56
N LYS A 73 6.79 3.14 -0.93
CA LYS A 73 7.36 3.13 -2.27
C LYS A 73 7.45 1.69 -2.77
N LEU A 74 7.07 1.46 -4.02
CA LEU A 74 7.22 0.15 -4.63
C LEU A 74 8.69 -0.20 -4.80
N THR A 75 9.03 -1.44 -4.50
CA THR A 75 10.33 -1.99 -4.87
C THR A 75 10.23 -2.56 -6.28
N ASP A 76 11.36 -2.96 -6.84
CA ASP A 76 11.36 -3.66 -8.13
C ASP A 76 10.57 -4.95 -8.03
N LYS A 77 10.70 -5.65 -6.90
CA LYS A 77 9.94 -6.86 -6.64
C LYS A 77 8.44 -6.57 -6.61
N GLY A 78 8.05 -5.46 -6.00
CA GLY A 78 6.65 -5.06 -5.96
C GLY A 78 6.09 -4.75 -7.32
N LYS A 79 6.86 -4.07 -8.14
CA LYS A 79 6.47 -3.76 -9.52
C LYS A 79 6.27 -5.03 -10.34
N GLN A 80 7.19 -5.96 -10.17
CA GLN A 80 7.14 -7.24 -10.86
C GLN A 80 5.89 -8.02 -10.46
N TYR A 81 5.61 -8.09 -9.18
CA TYR A 81 4.46 -8.80 -8.66
C TYR A 81 3.16 -8.20 -9.20
N GLN A 82 3.07 -6.89 -9.19
CA GLN A 82 1.88 -6.18 -9.66
C GLN A 82 1.66 -6.41 -11.16
N THR A 83 2.74 -6.46 -11.93
CA THR A 83 2.66 -6.65 -13.37
C THR A 83 2.32 -8.10 -13.73
N ASP A 84 2.86 -9.06 -12.99
CA ASP A 84 2.70 -10.48 -13.30
C ASP A 84 1.32 -11.03 -12.92
N VAL A 85 0.59 -10.32 -12.12
CA VAL A 85 -0.73 -10.76 -11.68
C VAL A 85 -1.83 -9.88 -12.27
#